data_f7413699591373ad7f013954855dc4e8
#
_entry.id   f7413699591373ad7f013954855dc4e8
#
_cell.length_a   1.000
_cell.length_b   1.000
_cell.length_c   1.000
_cell.angle_alpha   90.00
_cell.angle_beta   90.00
_cell.angle_gamma   90.00
#
_symmetry.space_group_name_H-M   'P 1'
#
loop_
_entity.id
_entity.type
_entity.pdbx_description
1 polymer ?
#
loop_
_entity_poly.entity_id
_entity_poly.type
_entity_poly.pdbx_seq_one_letter_code
_entity_poly.pdbx_strand_id
1 'polypeptide(L)'
;VMIGIACVLLYLGIVKKFEPLLLVPIAFGMLITNLPGANMFHEIFFAGGHIHWDIIGGKPITAELLSELYNQGVAENVLSPYLQQLMTAAQTMFSPEAVSSTIAEITASATDGISAFGAQLEALVQAEQAASYYGMTLSDVTVSAGLVDILYLGVKLGIYPCLIFMGVGAMTDFGPLIANPKSLLLGAAAQLGIFVTFIGCRLMGFTGQESSAIGIISGADGPTAIFVTALLAPALLGPIAVAAYSYIALVPVIQPPI
;
A
#
# COMPACT_ATOMS: atom_id res chain seq x y z
N VAL A 1 -6.02 -16.03 0.89
CA VAL A 1 -5.62 -15.90 2.30
C VAL A 1 -6.25 -14.65 2.93
N MET A 2 -6.05 -13.44 2.37
CA MET A 2 -6.52 -12.18 2.97
C MET A 2 -8.05 -12.11 3.17
N ILE A 3 -8.84 -12.59 2.20
CA ILE A 3 -10.31 -12.69 2.34
C ILE A 3 -10.69 -13.58 3.52
N GLY A 4 -10.00 -14.71 3.71
CA GLY A 4 -10.24 -15.59 4.86
C GLY A 4 -9.97 -14.91 6.19
N ILE A 5 -8.86 -14.16 6.28
CA ILE A 5 -8.52 -13.37 7.48
C ILE A 5 -9.58 -12.29 7.72
N ALA A 6 -10.02 -11.58 6.68
CA ALA A 6 -11.06 -10.57 6.78
C ALA A 6 -12.38 -11.17 7.31
N CYS A 7 -12.79 -12.35 6.82
CA CYS A 7 -13.98 -13.03 7.32
C CYS A 7 -13.86 -13.42 8.80
N VAL A 8 -12.70 -13.90 9.24
CA VAL A 8 -12.45 -14.23 10.65
C VAL A 8 -12.53 -12.97 11.51
N LEU A 9 -11.90 -11.87 11.10
CA LEU A 9 -11.97 -10.60 11.81
C LEU A 9 -13.40 -10.04 11.87
N LEU A 10 -14.17 -10.13 10.79
CA LEU A 10 -15.59 -9.76 10.78
C LEU A 10 -16.40 -10.62 11.78
N TYR A 11 -16.17 -11.93 11.80
CA TYR A 11 -16.83 -12.82 12.77
C TYR A 11 -16.49 -12.41 14.22
N LEU A 12 -15.21 -12.13 14.50
CA LEU A 12 -14.80 -11.68 15.83
C LEU A 12 -15.43 -10.34 16.21
N GLY A 13 -15.46 -9.38 15.29
CA GLY A 13 -16.06 -8.06 15.54
C GLY A 13 -17.57 -8.10 15.70
N ILE A 14 -18.30 -8.83 14.83
CA ILE A 14 -19.77 -8.81 14.81
C ILE A 14 -20.34 -9.80 15.82
N VAL A 15 -19.88 -11.07 15.81
CA VAL A 15 -20.48 -12.14 16.61
C VAL A 15 -19.92 -12.15 18.03
N LYS A 16 -18.59 -12.04 18.15
CA LYS A 16 -17.91 -12.03 19.46
C LYS A 16 -17.87 -10.65 20.11
N LYS A 17 -18.23 -9.60 19.38
CA LYS A 17 -18.26 -8.20 19.82
C LYS A 17 -16.91 -7.68 20.35
N PHE A 18 -15.81 -8.20 19.81
CA PHE A 18 -14.47 -7.73 20.12
C PHE A 18 -14.20 -6.41 19.38
N GLU A 19 -14.15 -5.31 20.11
CA GLU A 19 -13.89 -3.96 19.58
C GLU A 19 -14.54 -3.72 18.19
N PRO A 20 -15.89 -3.82 18.09
CA PRO A 20 -16.56 -3.78 16.78
C PRO A 20 -16.33 -2.47 16.03
N LEU A 21 -16.09 -1.36 16.74
CA LEU A 21 -15.85 -0.05 16.14
C LEU A 21 -14.51 0.02 15.38
N LEU A 22 -13.52 -0.79 15.77
CA LEU A 22 -12.23 -0.87 15.08
C LEU A 22 -12.19 -2.07 14.14
N LEU A 23 -12.57 -3.24 14.61
CA LEU A 23 -12.35 -4.50 13.91
C LEU A 23 -13.22 -4.65 12.66
N VAL A 24 -14.50 -4.20 12.73
CA VAL A 24 -15.41 -4.33 11.59
C VAL A 24 -15.00 -3.44 10.40
N PRO A 25 -14.69 -2.14 10.56
CA PRO A 25 -14.22 -1.32 9.46
C PRO A 25 -12.91 -1.81 8.83
N ILE A 26 -11.95 -2.27 9.65
CA ILE A 26 -10.67 -2.80 9.17
C ILE A 26 -10.89 -4.06 8.34
N ALA A 27 -11.65 -5.01 8.87
CA ALA A 27 -11.94 -6.27 8.19
C ALA A 27 -12.76 -6.05 6.92
N PHE A 28 -13.68 -5.10 6.93
CA PHE A 28 -14.47 -4.72 5.75
C PHE A 28 -13.60 -4.07 4.68
N GLY A 29 -12.71 -3.14 5.06
CA GLY A 29 -11.74 -2.54 4.14
C GLY A 29 -10.84 -3.61 3.51
N MET A 30 -10.30 -4.53 4.33
CA MET A 30 -9.49 -5.66 3.87
C MET A 30 -10.28 -6.57 2.92
N LEU A 31 -11.56 -6.81 3.17
CA LEU A 31 -12.41 -7.61 2.29
C LEU A 31 -12.59 -6.93 0.93
N ILE A 32 -12.96 -5.65 0.91
CA ILE A 32 -13.22 -4.91 -0.33
C ILE A 32 -11.97 -4.79 -1.20
N THR A 33 -10.82 -4.45 -0.60
CA THR A 33 -9.57 -4.28 -1.35
C THR A 33 -9.05 -5.59 -1.95
N ASN A 34 -9.39 -6.72 -1.35
CA ASN A 34 -8.95 -8.04 -1.82
C ASN A 34 -10.03 -8.79 -2.62
N LEU A 35 -11.18 -8.17 -2.92
CA LEU A 35 -12.25 -8.81 -3.69
C LEU A 35 -11.87 -8.85 -5.18
N PRO A 36 -11.77 -10.05 -5.80
CA PRO A 36 -11.40 -10.15 -7.20
C PRO A 36 -12.39 -9.42 -8.10
N GLY A 37 -11.89 -8.60 -9.01
CA GLY A 37 -12.71 -7.86 -9.97
C GLY A 37 -13.49 -6.67 -9.42
N ALA A 38 -13.29 -6.29 -8.17
CA ALA A 38 -13.98 -5.13 -7.58
C ALA A 38 -13.43 -3.78 -8.08
N ASN A 39 -12.19 -3.74 -8.55
CA ASN A 39 -11.49 -2.54 -9.05
C ASN A 39 -11.68 -1.31 -8.14
N MET A 40 -11.60 -1.52 -6.83
CA MET A 40 -11.81 -0.47 -5.84
C MET A 40 -10.51 0.17 -5.36
N PHE A 41 -9.39 -0.52 -5.53
CA PHE A 41 -8.06 -0.07 -5.16
C PHE A 41 -7.04 -0.37 -6.26
N HIS A 42 -6.30 0.66 -6.68
CA HIS A 42 -5.30 0.59 -7.72
C HIS A 42 -3.97 1.08 -7.18
N GLU A 43 -3.08 0.16 -6.90
CA GLU A 43 -1.77 0.45 -6.30
C GLU A 43 -0.93 1.41 -7.16
N ILE A 44 -1.14 1.40 -8.48
CA ILE A 44 -0.41 2.28 -9.41
C ILE A 44 -0.57 3.77 -9.09
N PHE A 45 -1.69 4.20 -8.52
CA PHE A 45 -1.90 5.61 -8.15
C PHE A 45 -0.97 6.08 -7.04
N PHE A 46 -0.42 5.14 -6.26
CA PHE A 46 0.40 5.39 -5.07
C PHE A 46 1.78 4.71 -5.18
N ALA A 47 2.13 4.25 -6.36
CA ALA A 47 3.36 3.52 -6.62
C ALA A 47 4.61 4.38 -6.35
N GLY A 48 5.71 3.73 -5.95
CA GLY A 48 6.96 4.43 -5.62
C GLY A 48 6.87 5.37 -4.41
N GLY A 49 5.78 5.32 -3.62
CA GLY A 49 5.57 6.19 -2.47
C GLY A 49 5.01 7.58 -2.81
N HIS A 50 4.82 7.89 -4.08
CA HIS A 50 4.27 9.15 -4.58
C HIS A 50 2.79 9.03 -4.95
N ILE A 51 2.10 10.18 -5.04
CA ILE A 51 0.73 10.25 -5.54
C ILE A 51 0.79 10.68 -6.99
N HIS A 52 0.33 9.82 -7.90
CA HIS A 52 0.30 10.10 -9.33
C HIS A 52 -1.00 10.84 -9.70
N TRP A 53 -1.03 12.14 -9.44
CA TRP A 53 -2.19 13.00 -9.67
C TRP A 53 -2.68 12.99 -11.11
N ASP A 54 -1.78 12.84 -12.05
CA ASP A 54 -2.09 12.82 -13.47
C ASP A 54 -2.97 11.62 -13.84
N ILE A 55 -2.61 10.42 -13.35
CA ILE A 55 -3.39 9.20 -13.58
C ILE A 55 -4.72 9.26 -12.84
N ILE A 56 -4.74 9.75 -11.60
CA ILE A 56 -5.97 9.96 -10.83
C ILE A 56 -6.90 10.95 -11.54
N GLY A 57 -6.32 11.96 -12.20
CA GLY A 57 -7.04 12.93 -13.03
C GLY A 57 -7.51 12.40 -14.38
N GLY A 58 -7.29 11.11 -14.67
CA GLY A 58 -7.76 10.43 -15.87
C GLY A 58 -6.81 10.52 -17.07
N LYS A 59 -5.55 10.93 -16.88
CA LYS A 59 -4.54 10.79 -17.94
C LYS A 59 -4.24 9.32 -18.18
N PRO A 60 -4.01 8.90 -19.43
CA PRO A 60 -3.70 7.53 -19.79
C PRO A 60 -2.36 7.09 -19.18
N ILE A 61 -2.27 5.80 -18.88
CA ILE A 61 -1.03 5.15 -18.50
C ILE A 61 -0.25 4.88 -19.79
N THR A 62 0.96 5.44 -19.86
CA THR A 62 1.86 5.29 -21.01
C THR A 62 2.97 4.29 -20.70
N ALA A 63 3.62 3.75 -21.73
CA ALA A 63 4.78 2.87 -21.54
C ALA A 63 5.96 3.62 -20.88
N GLU A 64 6.12 4.93 -21.17
CA GLU A 64 7.13 5.76 -20.50
C GLU A 64 6.89 5.86 -19.00
N LEU A 65 5.64 6.08 -18.58
CA LEU A 65 5.29 6.12 -17.14
C LEU A 65 5.58 4.77 -16.45
N LEU A 66 5.22 3.66 -17.09
CA LEU A 66 5.52 2.33 -16.54
C LEU A 66 7.02 2.09 -16.43
N SER A 67 7.81 2.56 -17.41
CA SER A 67 9.28 2.49 -17.37
C SER A 67 9.86 3.32 -16.22
N GLU A 68 9.34 4.51 -16.00
CA GLU A 68 9.74 5.36 -14.89
C GLU A 68 9.44 4.69 -13.54
N LEU A 69 8.24 4.15 -13.36
CA LEU A 69 7.84 3.44 -12.13
C LEU A 69 8.67 2.18 -11.89
N TYR A 70 8.97 1.44 -12.95
CA TYR A 70 9.84 0.26 -12.85
C TYR A 70 11.26 0.64 -12.41
N ASN A 71 11.83 1.71 -12.97
CA ASN A 71 13.14 2.22 -12.58
C ASN A 71 13.17 2.78 -11.14
N GLN A 72 12.03 3.25 -10.63
CA GLN A 72 11.86 3.65 -9.23
C GLN A 72 11.71 2.44 -8.28
N GLY A 73 11.73 1.22 -8.79
CA GLY A 73 11.66 -0.01 -8.00
C GLY A 73 10.25 -0.46 -7.65
N VAL A 74 9.24 -0.01 -8.39
CA VAL A 74 7.88 -0.53 -8.24
C VAL A 74 7.85 -2.00 -8.67
N ALA A 75 7.19 -2.83 -7.88
CA ALA A 75 7.16 -4.27 -8.10
C ALA A 75 6.46 -4.64 -9.42
N GLU A 76 7.02 -5.60 -10.15
CA GLU A 76 6.51 -6.04 -11.46
C GLU A 76 5.05 -6.51 -11.43
N ASN A 77 4.59 -7.10 -10.31
CA ASN A 77 3.21 -7.53 -10.15
C ASN A 77 2.19 -6.38 -10.15
N VAL A 78 2.60 -5.18 -9.74
CA VAL A 78 1.76 -3.96 -9.78
C VAL A 78 1.64 -3.42 -11.20
N LEU A 79 2.72 -3.47 -11.96
CA LEU A 79 2.82 -2.92 -13.31
C LEU A 79 2.34 -3.90 -14.40
N SER A 80 2.45 -5.20 -14.15
CA SER A 80 2.16 -6.27 -15.11
C SER A 80 0.75 -6.19 -15.74
N PRO A 81 -0.35 -5.90 -15.01
CA PRO A 81 -1.68 -5.80 -15.63
C PRO A 81 -1.76 -4.69 -16.69
N TYR A 82 -1.10 -3.57 -16.44
CA TYR A 82 -1.09 -2.41 -17.34
C TYR A 82 -0.16 -2.65 -18.53
N LEU A 83 0.98 -3.30 -18.29
CA LEU A 83 1.88 -3.73 -19.35
C LEU A 83 1.16 -4.66 -20.34
N GLN A 84 0.41 -5.65 -19.86
CA GLN A 84 -0.37 -6.56 -20.69
C GLN A 84 -1.45 -5.84 -21.52
N GLN A 85 -2.14 -4.85 -20.93
CA GLN A 85 -3.12 -4.04 -21.63
C GLN A 85 -2.47 -3.23 -22.77
N LEU A 86 -1.33 -2.57 -22.49
CA LEU A 86 -0.57 -1.83 -23.52
C LEU A 86 -0.03 -2.76 -24.60
N MET A 87 0.46 -3.96 -24.26
CA MET A 87 0.91 -4.95 -25.24
C MET A 87 -0.24 -5.42 -26.14
N THR A 88 -1.41 -5.66 -25.57
CA THR A 88 -2.60 -6.03 -26.36
C THR A 88 -3.01 -4.90 -27.29
N ALA A 89 -2.98 -3.67 -26.84
CA ALA A 89 -3.23 -2.50 -27.66
C ALA A 89 -2.19 -2.36 -28.79
N ALA A 90 -0.92 -2.53 -28.49
CA ALA A 90 0.15 -2.50 -29.49
C ALA A 90 -0.01 -3.59 -30.54
N GLN A 91 -0.40 -4.80 -30.16
CA GLN A 91 -0.68 -5.90 -31.09
C GLN A 91 -1.88 -5.64 -32.01
N THR A 92 -2.85 -4.86 -31.57
CA THR A 92 -3.98 -4.47 -32.45
C THR A 92 -3.62 -3.37 -33.42
N MET A 93 -2.67 -2.50 -33.09
CA MET A 93 -2.21 -1.39 -33.94
C MET A 93 -1.09 -1.79 -34.88
N PHE A 94 -0.14 -2.60 -34.40
CA PHE A 94 0.97 -3.14 -35.17
C PHE A 94 0.70 -4.63 -35.43
N SER A 95 1.19 -5.14 -36.60
CA SER A 95 1.03 -6.57 -36.84
C SER A 95 1.65 -7.40 -35.71
N PRO A 96 1.00 -8.50 -35.26
CA PRO A 96 1.52 -9.31 -34.17
C PRO A 96 2.97 -9.78 -34.37
N GLU A 97 3.39 -9.97 -35.63
CA GLU A 97 4.74 -10.35 -36.02
C GLU A 97 5.77 -9.23 -35.75
N ALA A 98 5.41 -7.96 -35.99
CA ALA A 98 6.30 -6.83 -35.76
C ALA A 98 6.58 -6.61 -34.26
N VAL A 99 5.56 -6.74 -33.41
CA VAL A 99 5.73 -6.60 -31.94
C VAL A 99 6.53 -7.77 -31.38
N SER A 100 6.23 -9.00 -31.84
CA SER A 100 6.96 -10.19 -31.37
C SER A 100 8.42 -10.21 -31.83
N SER A 101 8.73 -9.74 -33.05
CA SER A 101 10.11 -9.64 -33.53
C SER A 101 10.90 -8.58 -32.75
N THR A 102 10.31 -7.43 -32.47
CA THR A 102 10.96 -6.36 -31.67
C THR A 102 11.22 -6.83 -30.23
N ILE A 103 10.27 -7.52 -29.61
CA ILE A 103 10.46 -8.11 -28.28
C ILE A 103 11.58 -9.16 -28.31
N ALA A 104 11.61 -10.03 -29.32
CA ALA A 104 12.65 -11.06 -29.47
C ALA A 104 14.04 -10.46 -29.70
N GLU A 105 14.17 -9.40 -30.49
CA GLU A 105 15.42 -8.68 -30.72
C GLU A 105 15.94 -8.01 -29.45
N ILE A 106 15.08 -7.31 -28.71
CA ILE A 106 15.47 -6.65 -27.45
C ILE A 106 15.83 -7.69 -26.39
N THR A 107 15.07 -8.78 -26.28
CA THR A 107 15.36 -9.86 -25.34
C THR A 107 16.67 -10.56 -25.68
N ALA A 108 16.99 -10.71 -26.96
CA ALA A 108 18.26 -11.32 -27.42
C ALA A 108 19.47 -10.39 -27.22
N SER A 109 19.26 -9.08 -27.31
CA SER A 109 20.30 -8.06 -27.08
C SER A 109 20.55 -7.76 -25.59
N ALA A 110 19.60 -8.11 -24.74
CA ALA A 110 19.70 -7.94 -23.28
C ALA A 110 20.63 -9.01 -22.67
N THR A 111 21.93 -8.82 -22.81
CA THR A 111 22.97 -9.76 -22.36
C THR A 111 23.28 -9.70 -20.86
N ASP A 112 22.83 -8.68 -20.13
CA ASP A 112 23.16 -8.52 -18.71
C ASP A 112 21.95 -8.12 -17.86
N GLY A 113 21.26 -9.15 -17.32
CA GLY A 113 20.42 -8.98 -16.11
C GLY A 113 19.09 -8.22 -16.26
N ILE A 114 18.68 -7.87 -17.45
CA ILE A 114 17.34 -7.28 -17.67
C ILE A 114 16.30 -8.39 -17.52
N SER A 115 15.31 -8.18 -16.64
CA SER A 115 14.20 -9.12 -16.50
C SER A 115 13.38 -9.18 -17.81
N ALA A 116 12.70 -10.29 -18.04
CA ALA A 116 11.79 -10.41 -19.19
C ALA A 116 10.74 -9.28 -19.23
N PHE A 117 10.33 -8.81 -18.05
CA PHE A 117 9.43 -7.67 -17.89
C PHE A 117 10.08 -6.37 -18.37
N GLY A 118 11.33 -6.09 -17.98
CA GLY A 118 12.07 -4.91 -18.41
C GLY A 118 12.25 -4.85 -19.92
N ALA A 119 12.58 -5.98 -20.58
CA ALA A 119 12.72 -6.08 -22.02
C ALA A 119 11.39 -5.81 -22.76
N GLN A 120 10.28 -6.35 -22.26
CA GLN A 120 8.93 -6.08 -22.82
C GLN A 120 8.54 -4.61 -22.69
N LEU A 121 8.86 -4.01 -21.56
CA LEU A 121 8.57 -2.61 -21.28
C LEU A 121 9.38 -1.68 -22.21
N GLU A 122 10.66 -1.96 -22.39
CA GLU A 122 11.51 -1.19 -23.30
C GLU A 122 11.04 -1.31 -24.77
N ALA A 123 10.63 -2.49 -25.20
CA ALA A 123 10.03 -2.70 -26.52
C ALA A 123 8.75 -1.87 -26.72
N LEU A 124 7.91 -1.76 -25.67
CA LEU A 124 6.70 -0.94 -25.73
C LEU A 124 7.00 0.56 -25.77
N VAL A 125 7.99 1.04 -25.00
CA VAL A 125 8.43 2.44 -25.06
C VAL A 125 8.91 2.80 -26.46
N GLN A 126 9.67 1.94 -27.11
CA GLN A 126 10.12 2.16 -28.48
C GLN A 126 8.95 2.14 -29.47
N ALA A 127 7.99 1.25 -29.31
CA ALA A 127 6.78 1.18 -30.13
C ALA A 127 5.91 2.44 -29.95
N GLU A 128 5.76 2.94 -28.74
CA GLU A 128 5.02 4.17 -28.45
C GLU A 128 5.67 5.40 -29.09
N GLN A 129 7.00 5.51 -29.01
CA GLN A 129 7.76 6.58 -29.65
C GLN A 129 7.62 6.52 -31.18
N ALA A 130 7.68 5.33 -31.77
CA ALA A 130 7.46 5.14 -33.19
C ALA A 130 6.03 5.51 -33.63
N ALA A 131 5.02 5.11 -32.85
CA ALA A 131 3.62 5.46 -33.10
C ALA A 131 3.40 6.98 -33.02
N SER A 132 3.99 7.63 -32.03
CA SER A 132 3.91 9.09 -31.86
C SER A 132 4.50 9.84 -33.06
N TYR A 133 5.59 9.34 -33.65
CA TYR A 133 6.18 9.91 -34.85
C TYR A 133 5.22 9.91 -36.06
N TYR A 134 4.33 8.91 -36.14
CA TYR A 134 3.29 8.83 -37.17
C TYR A 134 1.97 9.51 -36.77
N GLY A 135 1.93 10.23 -35.64
CA GLY A 135 0.72 10.87 -35.10
C GLY A 135 -0.32 9.89 -34.57
N MET A 136 0.08 8.65 -34.27
CA MET A 136 -0.73 7.63 -33.62
C MET A 136 -0.38 7.58 -32.15
N THR A 137 -1.37 7.43 -31.27
CA THR A 137 -1.18 7.14 -29.86
C THR A 137 -1.47 5.66 -29.60
N LEU A 138 -0.65 4.99 -28.83
CA LEU A 138 -1.01 3.68 -28.27
C LEU A 138 -2.30 3.86 -27.48
N SER A 139 -3.22 2.92 -27.61
CA SER A 139 -4.55 3.00 -27.00
C SER A 139 -4.48 3.49 -25.54
N ASP A 140 -5.29 4.47 -25.22
CA ASP A 140 -5.36 5.08 -23.89
C ASP A 140 -5.79 4.03 -22.85
N VAL A 141 -4.85 3.55 -22.06
CA VAL A 141 -5.17 2.75 -20.88
C VAL A 141 -5.50 3.72 -19.74
N THR A 142 -6.77 4.03 -19.60
CA THR A 142 -7.26 4.88 -18.52
C THR A 142 -7.77 4.02 -17.37
N VAL A 143 -7.39 4.38 -16.15
CA VAL A 143 -7.87 3.74 -14.93
C VAL A 143 -8.70 4.75 -14.17
N SER A 144 -9.95 4.41 -13.88
CA SER A 144 -10.82 5.25 -13.04
C SER A 144 -10.53 4.95 -11.57
N ALA A 145 -10.29 6.00 -10.79
CA ALA A 145 -10.10 5.86 -9.35
C ALA A 145 -11.34 5.26 -8.68
N GLY A 146 -11.14 4.20 -7.92
CA GLY A 146 -12.18 3.56 -7.12
C GLY A 146 -12.43 4.31 -5.80
N LEU A 147 -13.48 3.91 -5.09
CA LEU A 147 -13.82 4.50 -3.79
C LEU A 147 -12.66 4.39 -2.78
N VAL A 148 -12.00 3.24 -2.76
CA VAL A 148 -10.89 2.99 -1.83
C VAL A 148 -9.67 3.82 -2.18
N ASP A 149 -9.41 4.07 -3.47
CA ASP A 149 -8.32 4.95 -3.91
C ASP A 149 -8.51 6.38 -3.35
N ILE A 150 -9.74 6.91 -3.45
CA ILE A 150 -10.07 8.25 -2.94
C ILE A 150 -9.93 8.31 -1.42
N LEU A 151 -10.39 7.29 -0.70
CA LEU A 151 -10.23 7.21 0.76
C LEU A 151 -8.76 7.08 1.15
N TYR A 152 -7.99 6.27 0.42
CA TYR A 152 -6.56 6.09 0.68
C TYR A 152 -5.75 7.37 0.44
N LEU A 153 -6.20 8.22 -0.48
CA LEU A 153 -5.62 9.53 -0.70
C LEU A 153 -5.60 10.37 0.59
N GLY A 154 -6.68 10.34 1.38
CA GLY A 154 -6.73 11.03 2.67
C GLY A 154 -5.73 10.49 3.70
N VAL A 155 -5.37 9.21 3.62
CA VAL A 155 -4.27 8.62 4.42
C VAL A 155 -2.92 9.14 3.95
N LYS A 156 -2.65 9.09 2.65
CA LYS A 156 -1.39 9.56 2.04
C LYS A 156 -1.14 11.04 2.25
N LEU A 157 -2.18 11.86 2.23
CA LEU A 157 -2.10 13.31 2.52
C LEU A 157 -1.97 13.63 4.02
N GLY A 158 -2.00 12.62 4.89
CA GLY A 158 -1.94 12.82 6.34
C GLY A 158 -3.21 13.40 6.97
N ILE A 159 -4.29 13.57 6.20
CA ILE A 159 -5.55 14.17 6.67
C ILE A 159 -6.20 13.26 7.72
N TYR A 160 -6.37 11.98 7.41
CA TYR A 160 -7.04 11.06 8.33
C TYR A 160 -6.24 10.80 9.60
N PRO A 161 -4.91 10.59 9.59
CA PRO A 161 -4.15 10.49 10.82
C PRO A 161 -4.35 11.70 11.74
N CYS A 162 -4.32 12.91 11.22
CA CYS A 162 -4.57 14.13 12.02
C CYS A 162 -5.99 14.18 12.61
N LEU A 163 -7.00 13.81 11.82
CA LEU A 163 -8.39 13.75 12.29
C LEU A 163 -8.60 12.68 13.35
N ILE A 164 -7.92 11.50 13.21
CA ILE A 164 -7.97 10.42 14.19
C ILE A 164 -7.35 10.89 15.52
N PHE A 165 -6.17 11.54 15.48
CA PHE A 165 -5.55 12.11 16.69
C PHE A 165 -6.46 13.10 17.39
N MET A 166 -7.09 14.00 16.63
CA MET A 166 -8.04 14.95 17.17
C MET A 166 -9.24 14.26 17.81
N GLY A 167 -9.80 13.23 17.15
CA GLY A 167 -10.93 12.45 17.65
C GLY A 167 -10.57 11.69 18.93
N VAL A 168 -9.45 10.98 18.95
CA VAL A 168 -8.96 10.25 20.13
C VAL A 168 -8.70 11.21 21.28
N GLY A 169 -8.04 12.35 21.01
CA GLY A 169 -7.80 13.36 22.03
C GLY A 169 -9.08 13.95 22.65
N ALA A 170 -10.12 14.16 21.82
CA ALA A 170 -11.40 14.64 22.30
C ALA A 170 -12.19 13.62 23.13
N MET A 171 -11.99 12.32 22.87
CA MET A 171 -12.66 11.22 23.58
C MET A 171 -11.90 10.75 24.82
N THR A 172 -10.64 11.17 24.99
CA THR A 172 -9.80 10.73 26.11
C THR A 172 -10.26 11.32 27.43
N ASP A 173 -10.55 10.44 28.40
CA ASP A 173 -10.82 10.85 29.77
C ASP A 173 -9.52 10.94 30.58
N PHE A 174 -9.11 12.17 30.89
CA PHE A 174 -7.91 12.44 31.67
C PHE A 174 -8.15 12.37 33.19
N GLY A 175 -9.39 12.17 33.65
CA GLY A 175 -9.73 12.10 35.07
C GLY A 175 -8.90 11.08 35.84
N PRO A 176 -8.81 9.83 35.42
CA PRO A 176 -8.01 8.79 36.10
C PRO A 176 -6.52 9.13 36.19
N LEU A 177 -5.97 9.75 35.15
CA LEU A 177 -4.56 10.18 35.11
C LEU A 177 -4.27 11.28 36.11
N ILE A 178 -5.17 12.27 36.22
CA ILE A 178 -5.05 13.37 37.17
C ILE A 178 -5.19 12.87 38.61
N ALA A 179 -6.12 11.92 38.84
CA ALA A 179 -6.35 11.33 40.16
C ALA A 179 -5.16 10.46 40.61
N ASN A 180 -4.48 9.80 39.70
CA ASN A 180 -3.33 8.95 40.04
C ASN A 180 -2.16 9.16 39.05
N PRO A 181 -1.30 10.18 39.29
CA PRO A 181 -0.20 10.50 38.39
C PRO A 181 0.82 9.37 38.18
N LYS A 182 0.87 8.37 39.10
CA LYS A 182 1.74 7.20 38.94
C LYS A 182 1.41 6.36 37.71
N SER A 183 0.19 6.47 37.20
CA SER A 183 -0.21 5.79 35.96
C SER A 183 0.59 6.24 34.71
N LEU A 184 1.27 7.40 34.76
CA LEU A 184 2.22 7.81 33.73
C LEU A 184 3.37 6.81 33.52
N LEU A 185 3.73 6.05 34.58
CA LEU A 185 4.76 5.00 34.46
C LEU A 185 4.35 3.86 33.53
N LEU A 186 3.04 3.63 33.34
CA LEU A 186 2.54 2.66 32.36
C LEU A 186 2.86 3.10 30.93
N GLY A 187 2.73 4.40 30.65
CA GLY A 187 3.16 4.97 29.38
C GLY A 187 4.66 4.82 29.13
N ALA A 188 5.48 5.02 30.16
CA ALA A 188 6.93 4.78 30.07
C ALA A 188 7.26 3.31 29.78
N ALA A 189 6.52 2.36 30.37
CA ALA A 189 6.67 0.93 30.08
C ALA A 189 6.31 0.59 28.63
N ALA A 190 5.25 1.20 28.09
CA ALA A 190 4.88 1.05 26.69
C ALA A 190 5.98 1.57 25.74
N GLN A 191 6.59 2.71 26.05
CA GLN A 191 7.72 3.24 25.29
C GLN A 191 8.93 2.30 25.30
N LEU A 192 9.22 1.63 26.41
CA LEU A 192 10.26 0.60 26.47
C LEU A 192 10.03 -0.52 25.46
N GLY A 193 8.76 -0.94 25.27
CA GLY A 193 8.37 -1.92 24.26
C GLY A 193 8.75 -1.51 22.84
N ILE A 194 8.58 -0.24 22.50
CA ILE A 194 8.95 0.31 21.17
C ILE A 194 10.46 0.16 20.93
N PHE A 195 11.29 0.52 21.91
CA PHE A 195 12.74 0.38 21.78
C PHE A 195 13.20 -1.07 21.66
N VAL A 196 12.62 -1.97 22.44
CA VAL A 196 12.94 -3.41 22.36
C VAL A 196 12.58 -3.96 20.97
N THR A 197 11.40 -3.62 20.45
CA THR A 197 10.97 -4.05 19.12
C THR A 197 11.86 -3.46 18.03
N PHE A 198 12.23 -2.18 18.12
CA PHE A 198 13.16 -1.54 17.19
C PHE A 198 14.49 -2.27 17.12
N ILE A 199 15.09 -2.57 18.29
CA ILE A 199 16.37 -3.30 18.37
C ILE A 199 16.20 -4.70 17.76
N GLY A 200 15.12 -5.41 18.09
CA GLY A 200 14.82 -6.73 17.52
C GLY A 200 14.73 -6.71 16.00
N CYS A 201 14.01 -5.75 15.42
CA CYS A 201 13.91 -5.59 13.97
C CYS A 201 15.27 -5.28 13.33
N ARG A 202 16.10 -4.44 13.97
CA ARG A 202 17.45 -4.17 13.49
C ARG A 202 18.34 -5.42 13.48
N LEU A 203 18.22 -6.26 14.50
CA LEU A 203 18.93 -7.55 14.54
C LEU A 203 18.46 -8.54 13.48
N MET A 204 17.18 -8.47 13.08
CA MET A 204 16.61 -9.27 11.99
C MET A 204 17.01 -8.77 10.59
N GLY A 205 17.70 -7.64 10.47
CA GLY A 205 18.20 -7.10 9.20
C GLY A 205 17.31 -6.06 8.53
N PHE A 206 16.22 -5.61 9.15
CA PHE A 206 15.41 -4.51 8.62
C PHE A 206 16.18 -3.19 8.64
N THR A 207 15.85 -2.29 7.72
CA THR A 207 16.41 -0.93 7.69
C THR A 207 16.01 -0.14 8.94
N GLY A 208 16.69 0.97 9.22
CA GLY A 208 16.34 1.82 10.36
C GLY A 208 14.93 2.41 10.26
N GLN A 209 14.51 2.78 9.05
CA GLN A 209 13.20 3.33 8.78
C GLN A 209 12.09 2.28 8.98
N GLU A 210 12.25 1.09 8.41
CA GLU A 210 11.32 -0.02 8.60
C GLU A 210 11.24 -0.46 10.07
N SER A 211 12.37 -0.55 10.75
CA SER A 211 12.43 -0.91 12.17
C SER A 211 11.71 0.11 13.05
N SER A 212 11.77 1.39 12.71
CA SER A 212 11.02 2.44 13.39
C SER A 212 9.52 2.31 13.18
N ALA A 213 9.11 2.05 11.93
CA ALA A 213 7.71 1.87 11.57
C ALA A 213 7.10 0.61 12.22
N ILE A 214 7.86 -0.49 12.31
CA ILE A 214 7.42 -1.71 12.98
C ILE A 214 7.42 -1.53 14.51
N GLY A 215 8.44 -0.86 15.04
CA GLY A 215 8.61 -0.65 16.49
C GLY A 215 7.42 0.08 17.12
N ILE A 216 6.86 1.05 16.43
CA ILE A 216 5.72 1.84 16.91
C ILE A 216 4.45 1.00 17.17
N ILE A 217 4.28 -0.14 16.48
CA ILE A 217 3.14 -1.04 16.71
C ILE A 217 3.05 -1.45 18.17
N SER A 218 4.19 -1.72 18.81
CA SER A 218 4.25 -2.18 20.21
C SER A 218 3.83 -1.12 21.23
N GLY A 219 3.75 0.15 20.83
CA GLY A 219 3.20 1.24 21.64
C GLY A 219 1.67 1.24 21.73
N ALA A 220 0.98 0.35 20.99
CA ALA A 220 -0.47 0.26 20.90
C ALA A 220 -1.16 1.59 20.50
N ASP A 221 -0.48 2.38 19.66
CA ASP A 221 -0.97 3.65 19.13
C ASP A 221 -1.13 3.56 17.60
N GLY A 222 -2.32 3.20 17.16
CA GLY A 222 -2.66 2.99 15.75
C GLY A 222 -2.44 4.22 14.88
N PRO A 223 -2.97 5.39 15.25
CA PRO A 223 -2.79 6.62 14.48
C PRO A 223 -1.32 7.01 14.30
N THR A 224 -0.50 6.90 15.34
CA THR A 224 0.95 7.16 15.27
C THR A 224 1.64 6.14 14.37
N ALA A 225 1.26 4.86 14.45
CA ALA A 225 1.81 3.82 13.59
C ALA A 225 1.58 4.14 12.10
N ILE A 226 0.36 4.56 11.72
CA ILE A 226 0.04 4.97 10.35
C ILE A 226 0.87 6.20 9.95
N PHE A 227 0.90 7.23 10.78
CA PHE A 227 1.60 8.47 10.47
C PHE A 227 3.10 8.25 10.27
N VAL A 228 3.75 7.56 11.20
CA VAL A 228 5.19 7.28 11.13
C VAL A 228 5.52 6.38 9.94
N THR A 229 4.70 5.35 9.68
CA THR A 229 4.92 4.45 8.54
C THR A 229 4.74 5.17 7.21
N ALA A 230 3.75 6.04 7.09
CA ALA A 230 3.55 6.84 5.87
C ALA A 230 4.76 7.72 5.54
N LEU A 231 5.48 8.21 6.57
CA LEU A 231 6.68 9.03 6.40
C LEU A 231 7.95 8.22 6.17
N LEU A 232 8.15 7.12 6.92
CA LEU A 232 9.44 6.41 6.97
C LEU A 232 9.50 5.17 6.10
N ALA A 233 8.39 4.46 5.93
CA ALA A 233 8.32 3.19 5.21
C ALA A 233 6.97 3.04 4.47
N PRO A 234 6.66 3.88 3.47
CA PRO A 234 5.37 3.88 2.78
C PRO A 234 4.96 2.53 2.20
N ALA A 235 5.94 1.73 1.76
CA ALA A 235 5.72 0.38 1.23
C ALA A 235 5.13 -0.60 2.28
N LEU A 236 5.38 -0.36 3.56
CA LEU A 236 4.88 -1.19 4.66
C LEU A 236 3.58 -0.66 5.28
N LEU A 237 3.01 0.42 4.75
CA LEU A 237 1.85 1.10 5.36
C LEU A 237 0.64 0.17 5.51
N GLY A 238 0.30 -0.61 4.49
CA GLY A 238 -0.81 -1.56 4.53
C GLY A 238 -0.61 -2.65 5.60
N PRO A 239 0.47 -3.45 5.53
CA PRO A 239 0.75 -4.48 6.53
C PRO A 239 0.84 -3.94 7.96
N ILE A 240 1.47 -2.80 8.18
CA ILE A 240 1.62 -2.19 9.51
C ILE A 240 0.28 -1.69 10.04
N ALA A 241 -0.54 -1.06 9.21
CA ALA A 241 -1.88 -0.62 9.62
C ALA A 241 -2.74 -1.81 10.07
N VAL A 242 -2.78 -2.88 9.28
CA VAL A 242 -3.50 -4.11 9.62
C VAL A 242 -2.98 -4.72 10.92
N ALA A 243 -1.66 -4.85 11.07
CA ALA A 243 -1.05 -5.42 12.27
C ALA A 243 -1.34 -4.57 13.52
N ALA A 244 -1.17 -3.23 13.44
CA ALA A 244 -1.38 -2.32 14.55
C ALA A 244 -2.84 -2.34 15.04
N TYR A 245 -3.80 -2.19 14.14
CA TYR A 245 -5.22 -2.16 14.53
C TYR A 245 -5.74 -3.53 14.94
N SER A 246 -5.29 -4.62 14.31
CA SER A 246 -5.65 -5.97 14.74
C SER A 246 -5.11 -6.28 16.14
N TYR A 247 -3.87 -5.86 16.44
CA TYR A 247 -3.28 -5.97 17.78
C TYR A 247 -4.10 -5.20 18.82
N ILE A 248 -4.41 -3.93 18.57
CA ILE A 248 -5.21 -3.09 19.45
C ILE A 248 -6.59 -3.70 19.70
N ALA A 249 -7.24 -4.21 18.65
CA ALA A 249 -8.56 -4.85 18.76
C ALA A 249 -8.54 -6.16 19.56
N LEU A 250 -7.39 -6.85 19.65
CA LEU A 250 -7.22 -8.07 20.45
C LEU A 250 -6.84 -7.81 21.90
N VAL A 251 -6.42 -6.61 22.27
CA VAL A 251 -6.03 -6.25 23.66
C VAL A 251 -7.11 -6.61 24.68
N PRO A 252 -8.41 -6.30 24.47
CA PRO A 252 -9.46 -6.67 25.44
C PRO A 252 -9.62 -8.17 25.66
N VAL A 253 -9.12 -8.99 24.74
CA VAL A 253 -9.15 -10.46 24.86
C VAL A 253 -7.93 -10.99 25.60
N ILE A 254 -6.77 -10.38 25.36
CA ILE A 254 -5.47 -10.83 25.90
C ILE A 254 -5.26 -10.32 27.33
N GLN A 255 -5.73 -9.11 27.63
CA GLN A 255 -5.48 -8.44 28.92
C GLN A 255 -6.12 -9.13 30.14
N PRO A 256 -7.39 -9.64 30.11
CA PRO A 256 -8.04 -10.21 31.30
C PRO A 256 -7.34 -11.43 31.92
N PRO A 257 -6.62 -12.31 31.17
CA PRO A 257 -5.89 -13.42 31.74
C PRO A 257 -4.57 -13.06 32.41
N ILE A 258 -4.04 -11.85 32.17
CA ILE A 258 -2.75 -11.35 32.67
C ILE A 258 -2.96 -10.52 33.94
#